data_86052ac21a8557c895b107c02003ffeb
#
_entry.id   86052ac21a8557c895b107c02003ffeb
#
_cell.length_a   1.000
_cell.length_b   1.000
_cell.length_c   1.000
_cell.angle_alpha   90.00
_cell.angle_beta   90.00
_cell.angle_gamma   90.00
#
_symmetry.space_group_name_H-M   'P 1'
#
loop_
_entity.id
_entity.type
_entity.pdbx_description
1 polymer ?
#
loop_
_entity_poly.entity_id
_entity_poly.type
_entity_poly.pdbx_seq_one_letter_code
_entity_poly.pdbx_strand_id
1 'polypeptide(L)'
;MANVVCRALLALCVAASFGAAGQEVASPTLPELWRNDIFAATAPAAASPVASPDAEARIQANKSYAIPALEIIVFDVLVNLANRYTTGEPYHSNLASIRHNLHHSWVVDNDPFKVNQFWHPYQGSMYHGFARSAGLDFWASLGYTFAGSAFWEIAGETTPPSRNDQIASGIAGSFLGEALFRMASLLLERGGEAPDLWREIGAAAISPATGFNRLAFGDRFKAIFPSHDPVYYSRVALGAVATTQNEPGASTRVKHNEAQADFSMEYGLPGKPGYTYKRPFDYFAFQATASSANGFENIMTRGLLLGTDYEAGPIYRGIWGLYGSYDYIAPQVFRISSTALSLGTTGQWWLSDTIALQGTGLFGAGYAGVGTLHGTSDTDYHYGVAPQALVSLRLIFGDKVSLDAVGREYFVSRLASASTAGHDNIVRADTALTFRIHRQHAISLRYVWSRRNASFADLGDISQTRGTIGVFYTYLGHETFGAVEWR
;
A
#
# COMPACT_ATOMS: atom_id res chain seq x y z
N MET A 1 4.20 -20.07 5.59
CA MET A 1 4.71 -19.08 4.64
C MET A 1 4.99 -17.72 5.28
N ALA A 2 4.00 -17.02 5.87
CA ALA A 2 4.15 -15.66 6.39
C ALA A 2 5.38 -15.41 7.29
N ASN A 3 5.74 -16.36 8.14
CA ASN A 3 6.84 -16.19 9.10
C ASN A 3 8.25 -16.27 8.49
N VAL A 4 8.41 -16.81 7.30
CA VAL A 4 9.74 -17.09 6.74
C VAL A 4 10.13 -16.05 5.69
N VAL A 5 9.23 -15.63 4.82
CA VAL A 5 9.50 -14.52 3.89
C VAL A 5 9.72 -13.23 4.70
N CYS A 6 8.93 -13.01 5.75
CA CYS A 6 9.14 -11.89 6.68
C CYS A 6 10.48 -12.03 7.45
N ARG A 7 10.86 -13.25 7.86
CA ARG A 7 12.15 -13.51 8.52
C ARG A 7 13.33 -13.46 7.55
N ALA A 8 13.17 -13.92 6.32
CA ALA A 8 14.21 -13.83 5.28
C ALA A 8 14.43 -12.37 4.84
N LEU A 9 13.35 -11.60 4.67
CA LEU A 9 13.44 -10.17 4.34
C LEU A 9 13.97 -9.35 5.53
N LEU A 10 13.56 -9.65 6.77
CA LEU A 10 14.18 -9.07 7.97
C LEU A 10 15.66 -9.49 8.11
N ALA A 11 16.01 -10.74 7.79
CA ALA A 11 17.38 -11.22 7.84
C ALA A 11 18.24 -10.58 6.75
N LEU A 12 17.73 -10.32 5.54
CA LEU A 12 18.44 -9.54 4.52
C LEU A 12 18.66 -8.08 4.97
N CYS A 13 17.66 -7.45 5.56
CA CYS A 13 17.78 -6.10 6.12
C CYS A 13 18.75 -6.07 7.32
N VAL A 14 18.74 -7.09 8.18
CA VAL A 14 19.61 -7.21 9.36
C VAL A 14 21.04 -7.61 8.97
N ALA A 15 21.24 -8.53 8.03
CA ALA A 15 22.56 -8.93 7.55
C ALA A 15 23.28 -7.78 6.82
N ALA A 16 22.53 -6.96 6.08
CA ALA A 16 23.05 -5.74 5.46
C ALA A 16 23.44 -4.66 6.48
N SER A 17 22.83 -4.67 7.69
CA SER A 17 23.14 -3.72 8.78
C SER A 17 24.41 -4.05 9.55
N PHE A 18 24.90 -5.30 9.52
CA PHE A 18 26.08 -5.73 10.30
C PHE A 18 27.43 -5.60 9.58
N GLY A 19 27.44 -5.22 8.30
CA GLY A 19 28.68 -5.08 7.51
C GLY A 19 29.44 -3.75 7.68
N ALA A 20 28.94 -2.80 8.46
CA ALA A 20 29.51 -1.45 8.60
C ALA A 20 29.75 -1.04 10.07
N ALA A 21 30.18 -1.95 10.92
CA ALA A 21 30.46 -1.65 12.32
C ALA A 21 31.97 -1.45 12.55
N GLY A 22 32.39 -0.18 12.60
CA GLY A 22 33.72 0.28 12.96
C GLY A 22 33.74 1.66 13.59
N GLN A 23 32.68 2.11 14.27
CA GLN A 23 32.71 3.28 15.16
C GLN A 23 31.79 3.02 16.35
N GLU A 24 32.35 3.12 17.56
CA GLU A 24 31.62 3.15 18.82
C GLU A 24 30.70 4.36 18.84
N VAL A 25 29.41 4.14 18.57
CA VAL A 25 28.34 5.12 18.79
C VAL A 25 27.68 4.72 20.11
N ALA A 26 27.73 5.60 21.10
CA ALA A 26 26.99 5.45 22.35
C ALA A 26 25.52 5.15 22.04
N SER A 27 25.00 4.05 22.58
CA SER A 27 23.59 3.67 22.40
C SER A 27 22.69 4.73 23.02
N PRO A 28 21.83 5.39 22.27
CA PRO A 28 20.87 6.35 22.82
C PRO A 28 19.90 5.63 23.76
N THR A 29 19.58 6.27 24.88
CA THR A 29 18.60 5.75 25.83
C THR A 29 17.18 5.81 25.25
N LEU A 30 16.30 4.87 25.60
CA LEU A 30 14.91 4.79 25.14
C LEU A 30 14.13 6.13 25.12
N PRO A 31 14.33 7.08 26.07
CA PRO A 31 13.72 8.41 26.02
C PRO A 31 14.20 9.28 24.84
N GLU A 32 15.40 9.04 24.30
CA GLU A 32 15.92 9.81 23.14
C GLU A 32 15.38 9.31 21.80
N LEU A 33 15.02 8.03 21.71
CA LEU A 33 14.37 7.45 20.53
C LEU A 33 13.01 8.12 20.20
N TRP A 34 12.30 8.59 21.25
CA TRP A 34 11.02 9.30 21.10
C TRP A 34 11.19 10.81 20.86
N ARG A 35 12.39 11.36 21.05
CA ARG A 35 12.69 12.77 20.77
C ARG A 35 13.07 13.04 19.32
N ASN A 36 13.61 12.05 18.63
CA ASN A 36 13.94 12.16 17.22
C ASN A 36 12.72 11.73 16.42
N ASP A 37 11.78 12.64 16.22
CA ASP A 37 10.56 12.45 15.45
C ASP A 37 10.87 11.93 14.05
N ILE A 38 10.80 10.62 13.83
CA ILE A 38 10.96 10.00 12.52
C ILE A 38 9.94 10.58 11.52
N PHE A 39 8.79 11.06 12.04
CA PHE A 39 7.71 11.66 11.25
C PHE A 39 7.41 13.12 11.62
N ALA A 40 8.13 13.73 12.54
CA ALA A 40 7.87 15.10 12.97
C ALA A 40 8.57 16.14 12.09
N ALA A 41 7.82 17.11 11.65
CA ALA A 41 8.36 18.38 11.20
C ALA A 41 8.79 19.20 12.44
N THR A 42 10.04 19.10 12.85
CA THR A 42 10.62 20.00 13.83
C THR A 42 11.09 21.27 13.12
N ALA A 43 10.39 22.30 13.26
CA ALA A 43 10.60 23.73 13.06
C ALA A 43 9.53 24.34 12.14
N PRO A 44 9.23 25.66 12.29
CA PRO A 44 8.44 26.36 11.29
C PRO A 44 9.11 26.15 9.95
N ALA A 45 8.31 25.83 8.93
CA ALA A 45 8.76 25.44 7.61
C ALA A 45 9.92 26.34 7.12
N ALA A 46 11.14 25.90 7.37
CA ALA A 46 12.25 26.28 6.51
C ALA A 46 11.78 25.88 5.11
N ALA A 47 11.81 26.81 4.16
CA ALA A 47 11.44 26.53 2.77
C ALA A 47 11.98 25.17 2.40
N SER A 48 11.10 24.23 2.02
CA SER A 48 11.51 22.88 1.62
C SER A 48 12.65 23.04 0.65
N PRO A 49 13.76 22.31 0.82
CA PRO A 49 14.85 22.43 -0.12
C PRO A 49 14.28 22.14 -1.50
N VAL A 50 14.21 23.17 -2.35
CA VAL A 50 13.90 23.00 -3.77
C VAL A 50 14.84 21.92 -4.24
N ALA A 51 14.30 20.82 -4.77
CA ALA A 51 15.10 19.72 -5.27
C ALA A 51 16.22 20.31 -6.10
N SER A 52 17.46 20.10 -5.67
CA SER A 52 18.56 20.72 -6.38
C SER A 52 18.57 20.13 -7.79
N PRO A 53 18.69 20.94 -8.86
CA PRO A 53 18.85 20.44 -10.23
C PRO A 53 19.92 19.36 -10.33
N ASP A 54 20.88 19.36 -9.42
CA ASP A 54 21.93 18.38 -9.27
C ASP A 54 21.44 16.99 -8.85
N ALA A 55 20.34 16.87 -8.07
CA ALA A 55 19.82 15.57 -7.64
C ALA A 55 19.22 14.79 -8.83
N GLU A 56 18.40 15.43 -9.65
CA GLU A 56 17.84 14.80 -10.85
C GLU A 56 18.94 14.45 -11.87
N ALA A 57 19.90 15.35 -12.07
CA ALA A 57 21.05 15.09 -12.96
C ALA A 57 21.85 13.87 -12.46
N ARG A 58 22.11 13.75 -11.15
CA ARG A 58 22.81 12.60 -10.55
C ARG A 58 22.02 11.31 -10.71
N ILE A 59 20.70 11.32 -10.51
CA ILE A 59 19.84 10.15 -10.74
C ILE A 59 19.94 9.70 -12.19
N GLN A 60 19.83 10.62 -13.15
CA GLN A 60 19.91 10.29 -14.58
C GLN A 60 21.30 9.77 -14.98
N ALA A 61 22.37 10.36 -14.45
CA ALA A 61 23.74 9.92 -14.73
C ALA A 61 24.04 8.51 -14.17
N ASN A 62 23.43 8.14 -13.06
CA ASN A 62 23.62 6.85 -12.39
C ASN A 62 22.57 5.79 -12.75
N LYS A 63 21.58 6.14 -13.57
CA LYS A 63 20.50 5.27 -14.02
C LYS A 63 21.02 3.94 -14.56
N SER A 64 20.36 2.85 -14.21
CA SER A 64 20.73 1.52 -14.68
C SER A 64 19.51 0.71 -15.09
N TYR A 65 19.62 0.05 -16.24
CA TYR A 65 18.66 -0.96 -16.69
C TYR A 65 19.11 -2.37 -16.32
N ALA A 66 20.43 -2.62 -16.25
CA ALA A 66 20.95 -3.95 -15.98
C ALA A 66 20.87 -4.34 -14.50
N ILE A 67 21.14 -3.40 -13.58
CA ILE A 67 21.15 -3.69 -12.15
C ILE A 67 19.79 -4.19 -11.68
N PRO A 68 18.64 -3.51 -11.89
CA PRO A 68 17.36 -4.00 -11.40
C PRO A 68 16.96 -5.34 -12.05
N ALA A 69 17.35 -5.62 -13.29
CA ALA A 69 17.13 -6.95 -13.88
C ALA A 69 17.86 -8.05 -13.12
N LEU A 70 19.12 -7.83 -12.76
CA LEU A 70 19.91 -8.78 -11.98
C LEU A 70 19.39 -8.90 -10.55
N GLU A 71 18.99 -7.80 -9.91
CA GLU A 71 18.41 -7.80 -8.56
C GLU A 71 17.14 -8.64 -8.51
N ILE A 72 16.24 -8.49 -9.47
CA ILE A 72 15.00 -9.26 -9.57
C ILE A 72 15.33 -10.75 -9.70
N ILE A 73 16.23 -11.14 -10.60
CA ILE A 73 16.63 -12.55 -10.77
C ILE A 73 17.23 -13.10 -9.47
N VAL A 74 18.15 -12.36 -8.83
CA VAL A 74 18.78 -12.80 -7.58
C VAL A 74 17.75 -12.90 -6.47
N PHE A 75 16.85 -11.91 -6.36
CA PHE A 75 15.77 -11.92 -5.37
C PHE A 75 14.86 -13.14 -5.55
N ASP A 76 14.43 -13.45 -6.78
CA ASP A 76 13.60 -14.62 -7.06
C ASP A 76 14.31 -15.94 -6.76
N VAL A 77 15.60 -16.04 -7.07
CA VAL A 77 16.40 -17.24 -6.69
C VAL A 77 16.45 -17.37 -5.16
N LEU A 78 16.66 -16.27 -4.42
CA LEU A 78 16.69 -16.32 -2.96
C LEU A 78 15.32 -16.69 -2.36
N VAL A 79 14.23 -16.13 -2.90
CA VAL A 79 12.86 -16.46 -2.48
C VAL A 79 12.55 -17.92 -2.80
N ASN A 80 12.91 -18.42 -3.99
CA ASN A 80 12.74 -19.83 -4.35
C ASN A 80 13.51 -20.75 -3.40
N LEU A 81 14.79 -20.46 -3.11
CA LEU A 81 15.58 -21.25 -2.16
C LEU A 81 14.97 -21.25 -0.76
N ALA A 82 14.49 -20.11 -0.28
CA ALA A 82 13.82 -20.00 1.01
C ALA A 82 12.52 -20.84 1.04
N ASN A 83 11.72 -20.77 -0.03
CA ASN A 83 10.48 -21.53 -0.14
C ASN A 83 10.71 -23.05 -0.28
N ARG A 84 11.76 -23.49 -0.96
CA ARG A 84 12.17 -24.91 -0.97
C ARG A 84 12.39 -25.45 0.44
N TYR A 85 13.03 -24.64 1.28
CA TYR A 85 13.35 -25.04 2.67
C TYR A 85 12.13 -25.09 3.58
N THR A 86 11.12 -24.27 3.31
CA THR A 86 10.00 -24.02 4.23
C THR A 86 8.68 -24.63 3.78
N THR A 87 8.46 -24.75 2.47
CA THR A 87 7.19 -25.19 1.87
C THR A 87 7.37 -26.49 1.08
N GLY A 88 8.49 -26.68 0.38
CA GLY A 88 8.82 -27.93 -0.28
C GLY A 88 8.46 -27.98 -1.78
N GLU A 89 7.74 -29.02 -2.20
CA GLU A 89 7.55 -29.46 -3.59
C GLU A 89 7.23 -28.40 -4.65
N PRO A 90 6.30 -27.43 -4.45
CA PRO A 90 5.99 -26.46 -5.50
C PRO A 90 7.19 -25.61 -5.94
N TYR A 91 8.25 -25.54 -5.12
CA TYR A 91 9.41 -24.68 -5.37
C TYR A 91 10.67 -25.45 -5.79
N HIS A 92 10.61 -26.79 -6.00
CA HIS A 92 11.71 -27.59 -6.51
C HIS A 92 11.90 -27.45 -8.03
N SER A 93 11.84 -26.21 -8.52
CA SER A 93 12.01 -25.90 -9.94
C SER A 93 13.39 -26.37 -10.46
N ASN A 94 13.41 -26.84 -11.70
CA ASN A 94 14.58 -27.33 -12.42
C ASN A 94 14.41 -27.05 -13.93
N LEU A 95 15.42 -27.37 -14.73
CA LEU A 95 15.37 -27.10 -16.18
C LEU A 95 14.19 -27.80 -16.90
N ALA A 96 13.72 -28.91 -16.38
CA ALA A 96 12.58 -29.62 -16.98
C ALA A 96 11.27 -28.90 -16.64
N SER A 97 11.09 -28.47 -15.38
CA SER A 97 9.91 -27.68 -14.98
C SER A 97 9.87 -26.31 -15.70
N ILE A 98 11.01 -25.62 -15.81
CA ILE A 98 11.12 -24.36 -16.56
C ILE A 98 10.72 -24.54 -18.02
N ARG A 99 11.24 -25.62 -18.67
CA ARG A 99 10.88 -25.94 -20.06
C ARG A 99 9.40 -26.28 -20.20
N HIS A 100 8.83 -26.99 -19.23
CA HIS A 100 7.41 -27.29 -19.20
C HIS A 100 6.58 -26.00 -19.11
N ASN A 101 6.90 -25.11 -18.16
CA ASN A 101 6.18 -23.87 -17.92
C ASN A 101 6.26 -22.89 -19.12
N LEU A 102 7.40 -22.85 -19.83
CA LEU A 102 7.54 -22.07 -21.07
C LEU A 102 6.58 -22.49 -22.19
N HIS A 103 6.12 -23.75 -22.20
CA HIS A 103 5.21 -24.27 -23.22
C HIS A 103 3.79 -24.49 -22.71
N HIS A 104 3.56 -24.35 -21.40
CA HIS A 104 2.24 -24.52 -20.81
C HIS A 104 1.39 -23.25 -20.99
N SER A 105 0.09 -23.41 -21.17
CA SER A 105 -0.84 -22.29 -21.17
C SER A 105 -0.98 -21.71 -19.76
N TRP A 106 -1.03 -20.40 -19.66
CA TRP A 106 -1.27 -19.69 -18.40
C TRP A 106 -2.65 -20.02 -17.83
N VAL A 107 -2.71 -20.34 -16.55
CA VAL A 107 -3.94 -20.73 -15.85
C VAL A 107 -4.38 -19.65 -14.85
N VAL A 108 -5.52 -19.85 -14.21
CA VAL A 108 -5.87 -19.19 -12.94
C VAL A 108 -5.62 -20.22 -11.87
N ASP A 109 -4.69 -19.96 -10.98
CA ASP A 109 -4.37 -20.82 -9.88
C ASP A 109 -5.27 -20.58 -8.66
N ASN A 110 -5.16 -21.43 -7.65
CA ASN A 110 -5.96 -21.35 -6.44
C ASN A 110 -5.08 -21.52 -5.19
N ASP A 111 -3.94 -20.88 -5.17
CA ASP A 111 -3.08 -20.79 -4.00
C ASP A 111 -3.79 -20.08 -2.84
N PRO A 112 -3.32 -20.20 -1.58
CA PRO A 112 -3.93 -19.52 -0.46
C PRO A 112 -4.15 -18.02 -0.72
N PHE A 113 -5.33 -17.49 -0.39
CA PHE A 113 -5.71 -16.10 -0.65
C PHE A 113 -4.64 -15.09 -0.22
N LYS A 114 -4.00 -15.34 0.93
CA LYS A 114 -2.93 -14.47 1.42
C LYS A 114 -1.67 -14.53 0.55
N VAL A 115 -1.40 -15.65 -0.11
CA VAL A 115 -0.28 -15.79 -1.05
C VAL A 115 -0.57 -14.95 -2.27
N ASN A 116 -1.67 -15.22 -2.96
CA ASN A 116 -2.01 -14.58 -4.23
C ASN A 116 -2.36 -13.09 -4.08
N GLN A 117 -2.98 -12.69 -2.96
CA GLN A 117 -3.55 -11.35 -2.84
C GLN A 117 -2.74 -10.40 -1.96
N PHE A 118 -1.73 -10.91 -1.21
CA PHE A 118 -0.86 -10.10 -0.37
C PHE A 118 0.62 -10.32 -0.71
N TRP A 119 1.08 -11.59 -0.74
CA TRP A 119 2.51 -11.84 -0.94
C TRP A 119 2.96 -11.60 -2.37
N HIS A 120 2.18 -11.95 -3.39
CA HIS A 120 2.47 -11.61 -4.79
C HIS A 120 2.50 -10.10 -5.03
N PRO A 121 1.51 -9.28 -4.60
CA PRO A 121 1.64 -7.82 -4.65
C PRO A 121 2.84 -7.26 -3.90
N TYR A 122 3.20 -7.84 -2.74
CA TYR A 122 4.38 -7.42 -2.00
C TYR A 122 5.68 -7.76 -2.74
N GLN A 123 5.78 -8.97 -3.31
CA GLN A 123 6.89 -9.38 -4.17
C GLN A 123 7.02 -8.46 -5.38
N GLY A 124 5.92 -8.16 -6.07
CA GLY A 124 5.89 -7.19 -7.16
C GLY A 124 6.31 -5.79 -6.72
N SER A 125 5.97 -5.36 -5.51
CA SER A 125 6.43 -4.07 -4.97
C SER A 125 7.95 -4.01 -4.78
N MET A 126 8.60 -5.14 -4.50
CA MET A 126 10.06 -5.24 -4.47
C MET A 126 10.66 -5.05 -5.86
N TYR A 127 10.13 -5.72 -6.89
CA TYR A 127 10.58 -5.56 -8.28
C TYR A 127 10.47 -4.12 -8.75
N HIS A 128 9.31 -3.50 -8.49
CA HIS A 128 9.07 -2.09 -8.79
C HIS A 128 10.07 -1.19 -8.07
N GLY A 129 10.28 -1.43 -6.78
CA GLY A 129 11.20 -0.67 -5.94
C GLY A 129 12.66 -0.76 -6.40
N PHE A 130 13.16 -1.94 -6.82
CA PHE A 130 14.49 -2.10 -7.40
C PHE A 130 14.65 -1.23 -8.66
N ALA A 131 13.67 -1.28 -9.56
CA ALA A 131 13.70 -0.49 -10.79
C ALA A 131 13.61 1.03 -10.51
N ARG A 132 12.70 1.46 -9.61
CA ARG A 132 12.55 2.87 -9.23
C ARG A 132 13.82 3.41 -8.59
N SER A 133 14.39 2.71 -7.63
CA SER A 133 15.60 3.15 -6.92
C SER A 133 16.85 3.11 -7.78
N ALA A 134 16.86 2.35 -8.89
CA ALA A 134 17.89 2.41 -9.93
C ALA A 134 17.71 3.53 -10.96
N GLY A 135 16.76 4.46 -10.74
CA GLY A 135 16.57 5.65 -11.57
C GLY A 135 15.53 5.51 -12.69
N LEU A 136 14.80 4.38 -12.77
CA LEU A 136 13.78 4.20 -13.79
C LEU A 136 12.50 4.95 -13.41
N ASP A 137 11.74 5.41 -14.41
CA ASP A 137 10.42 5.99 -14.20
C ASP A 137 9.37 4.91 -13.85
N PHE A 138 8.15 5.35 -13.53
CA PHE A 138 7.05 4.46 -13.16
C PHE A 138 6.77 3.40 -14.24
N TRP A 139 6.68 3.81 -15.52
CA TRP A 139 6.26 2.91 -16.59
C TRP A 139 7.33 1.87 -16.92
N ALA A 140 8.59 2.28 -16.93
CA ALA A 140 9.69 1.34 -17.07
C ALA A 140 9.73 0.36 -15.89
N SER A 141 9.54 0.86 -14.66
CA SER A 141 9.49 0.01 -13.45
C SER A 141 8.31 -0.96 -13.45
N LEU A 142 7.14 -0.55 -13.96
CA LEU A 142 6.00 -1.42 -14.21
C LEU A 142 6.40 -2.58 -15.17
N GLY A 143 7.12 -2.27 -16.25
CA GLY A 143 7.63 -3.28 -17.18
C GLY A 143 8.57 -4.29 -16.51
N TYR A 144 9.48 -3.82 -15.64
CA TYR A 144 10.33 -4.70 -14.83
C TYR A 144 9.54 -5.56 -13.85
N THR A 145 8.49 -5.01 -13.25
CA THR A 145 7.61 -5.75 -12.35
C THR A 145 6.90 -6.89 -13.07
N PHE A 146 6.35 -6.63 -14.26
CA PHE A 146 5.75 -7.67 -15.10
C PHE A 146 6.77 -8.73 -15.53
N ALA A 147 7.97 -8.33 -15.94
CA ALA A 147 9.02 -9.26 -16.34
C ALA A 147 9.50 -10.13 -15.16
N GLY A 148 9.67 -9.54 -13.98
CA GLY A 148 10.02 -10.27 -12.75
C GLY A 148 8.94 -11.26 -12.35
N SER A 149 7.67 -10.84 -12.36
CA SER A 149 6.54 -11.74 -12.11
C SER A 149 6.50 -12.89 -13.10
N ALA A 150 6.64 -12.63 -14.42
CA ALA A 150 6.68 -13.67 -15.43
C ALA A 150 7.88 -14.63 -15.24
N PHE A 151 9.03 -14.10 -14.84
CA PHE A 151 10.20 -14.92 -14.54
C PHE A 151 9.96 -15.83 -13.34
N TRP A 152 9.30 -15.31 -12.27
CA TRP A 152 8.91 -16.13 -11.12
C TRP A 152 7.96 -17.27 -11.52
N GLU A 153 6.90 -16.98 -12.25
CA GLU A 153 5.92 -17.97 -12.71
C GLU A 153 6.55 -19.10 -13.56
N ILE A 154 7.53 -18.73 -14.38
CA ILE A 154 8.17 -19.70 -15.27
C ILE A 154 9.28 -20.47 -14.56
N ALA A 155 10.10 -19.84 -13.73
CA ALA A 155 11.33 -20.40 -13.19
C ALA A 155 11.32 -20.60 -11.67
N GLY A 156 10.48 -19.87 -10.93
CA GLY A 156 10.39 -19.95 -9.47
C GLY A 156 9.56 -21.13 -8.97
N GLU A 157 8.61 -21.62 -9.77
CA GLU A 157 7.66 -22.67 -9.38
C GLU A 157 7.62 -23.83 -10.35
N THR A 158 7.10 -24.98 -9.88
CA THR A 158 6.88 -26.17 -10.72
C THR A 158 5.45 -26.25 -11.26
N THR A 159 4.55 -25.44 -10.70
CA THR A 159 3.15 -25.28 -11.13
C THR A 159 3.05 -24.54 -12.46
N PRO A 160 1.96 -24.71 -13.23
CA PRO A 160 1.73 -23.93 -14.44
C PRO A 160 1.68 -22.43 -14.17
N PRO A 161 2.19 -21.56 -15.07
CA PRO A 161 2.20 -20.11 -14.87
C PRO A 161 0.81 -19.53 -14.64
N SER A 162 0.68 -18.60 -13.69
CA SER A 162 -0.57 -18.04 -13.22
C SER A 162 -0.85 -16.63 -13.76
N ARG A 163 -2.07 -16.43 -14.32
CA ARG A 163 -2.53 -15.11 -14.80
C ARG A 163 -2.90 -14.17 -13.65
N ASN A 164 -3.52 -14.71 -12.60
CA ASN A 164 -3.93 -13.90 -11.44
C ASN A 164 -2.71 -13.37 -10.70
N ASP A 165 -1.62 -14.14 -10.63
CA ASP A 165 -0.40 -13.71 -9.97
C ASP A 165 0.38 -12.70 -10.81
N GLN A 166 0.31 -12.83 -12.13
CA GLN A 166 0.81 -11.81 -13.04
C GLN A 166 0.09 -10.47 -12.87
N ILE A 167 -1.22 -10.47 -12.63
CA ILE A 167 -2.00 -9.24 -12.33
C ILE A 167 -1.67 -8.73 -10.93
N ALA A 168 -1.61 -9.62 -9.95
CA ALA A 168 -1.33 -9.29 -8.56
C ALA A 168 0.08 -8.74 -8.37
N SER A 169 1.10 -9.43 -8.86
CA SER A 169 2.49 -8.96 -8.79
C SER A 169 2.73 -7.78 -9.73
N GLY A 170 2.30 -7.88 -11.00
CA GLY A 170 2.58 -6.88 -12.03
C GLY A 170 1.90 -5.55 -11.78
N ILE A 171 0.58 -5.53 -11.63
CA ILE A 171 -0.19 -4.28 -11.52
C ILE A 171 -0.31 -3.84 -10.06
N ALA A 172 -0.86 -4.69 -9.18
CA ALA A 172 -1.04 -4.33 -7.78
C ALA A 172 0.30 -4.10 -7.09
N GLY A 173 1.31 -4.93 -7.39
CA GLY A 173 2.67 -4.74 -6.89
C GLY A 173 3.29 -3.42 -7.34
N SER A 174 3.07 -2.97 -8.57
CA SER A 174 3.55 -1.66 -9.03
C SER A 174 2.85 -0.50 -8.32
N PHE A 175 1.54 -0.57 -8.09
CA PHE A 175 0.83 0.48 -7.35
C PHE A 175 1.29 0.55 -5.89
N LEU A 176 1.44 -0.60 -5.24
CA LEU A 176 1.99 -0.68 -3.88
C LEU A 176 3.44 -0.18 -3.84
N GLY A 177 4.29 -0.65 -4.77
CA GLY A 177 5.71 -0.32 -4.84
C GLY A 177 5.96 1.17 -5.06
N GLU A 178 5.17 1.84 -5.92
CA GLU A 178 5.31 3.27 -6.14
C GLU A 178 4.96 4.09 -4.89
N ALA A 179 3.87 3.73 -4.20
CA ALA A 179 3.51 4.40 -2.95
C ALA A 179 4.60 4.23 -1.88
N LEU A 180 5.12 3.01 -1.69
CA LEU A 180 6.21 2.72 -0.75
C LEU A 180 7.49 3.46 -1.12
N PHE A 181 7.87 3.47 -2.40
CA PHE A 181 9.04 4.18 -2.89
C PHE A 181 8.94 5.70 -2.63
N ARG A 182 7.78 6.31 -2.90
CA ARG A 182 7.58 7.75 -2.67
C ARG A 182 7.57 8.12 -1.20
N MET A 183 6.96 7.29 -0.34
CA MET A 183 7.02 7.49 1.11
C MET A 183 8.46 7.40 1.64
N ALA A 184 9.24 6.41 1.20
CA ALA A 184 10.63 6.28 1.56
C ALA A 184 11.48 7.46 1.08
N SER A 185 11.27 7.91 -0.17
CA SER A 185 11.96 9.07 -0.75
C SER A 185 11.65 10.36 0.00
N LEU A 186 10.38 10.59 0.36
CA LEU A 186 9.98 11.75 1.15
C LEU A 186 10.62 11.75 2.55
N LEU A 187 10.71 10.59 3.20
CA LEU A 187 11.37 10.44 4.50
C LEU A 187 12.86 10.79 4.41
N LEU A 188 13.55 10.32 3.37
CA LEU A 188 14.96 10.62 3.12
C LEU A 188 15.17 12.10 2.81
N GLU A 189 14.36 12.69 1.92
CA GLU A 189 14.46 14.09 1.50
C GLU A 189 14.37 15.06 2.69
N ARG A 190 13.55 14.74 3.70
CA ARG A 190 13.45 15.51 4.94
C ARG A 190 14.72 15.47 5.81
N GLY A 191 15.63 14.56 5.56
CA GLY A 191 16.96 14.51 6.17
C GLY A 191 18.00 15.38 5.50
N GLY A 192 17.63 16.11 4.42
CA GLY A 192 18.55 16.90 3.62
C GLY A 192 19.47 16.03 2.73
N GLU A 193 20.64 16.54 2.35
CA GLU A 193 21.55 15.83 1.45
C GLU A 193 22.17 14.56 2.04
N ALA A 194 22.28 14.48 3.36
CA ALA A 194 22.83 13.33 4.09
C ALA A 194 21.86 12.92 5.21
N PRO A 195 20.83 12.12 4.92
CA PRO A 195 19.91 11.62 5.93
C PRO A 195 20.63 10.87 7.04
N ASP A 196 20.12 11.02 8.26
CA ASP A 196 20.65 10.27 9.40
C ASP A 196 20.31 8.77 9.31
N LEU A 197 20.99 7.96 10.13
CA LEU A 197 20.83 6.51 10.12
C LEU A 197 19.38 6.06 10.36
N TRP A 198 18.60 6.76 11.18
CA TRP A 198 17.22 6.39 11.50
C TRP A 198 16.30 6.61 10.32
N ARG A 199 16.56 7.66 9.51
CA ARG A 199 15.82 7.89 8.25
C ARG A 199 16.16 6.84 7.19
N GLU A 200 17.43 6.43 7.11
CA GLU A 200 17.84 5.33 6.22
C GLU A 200 17.15 3.99 6.63
N ILE A 201 17.14 3.67 7.94
CA ILE A 201 16.44 2.49 8.45
C ILE A 201 14.93 2.59 8.21
N GLY A 202 14.32 3.75 8.48
CA GLY A 202 12.90 3.99 8.23
C GLY A 202 12.54 3.86 6.75
N ALA A 203 13.34 4.42 5.85
CA ALA A 203 13.16 4.30 4.42
C ALA A 203 13.31 2.84 3.94
N ALA A 204 14.30 2.11 4.47
CA ALA A 204 14.47 0.68 4.19
C ALA A 204 13.31 -0.18 4.73
N ALA A 205 12.72 0.19 5.87
CA ALA A 205 11.54 -0.50 6.39
C ALA A 205 10.28 -0.25 5.53
N ILE A 206 10.12 0.97 5.00
CA ILE A 206 9.01 1.33 4.11
C ILE A 206 9.21 0.70 2.72
N SER A 207 10.39 0.84 2.13
CA SER A 207 10.73 0.33 0.80
C SER A 207 12.06 -0.44 0.86
N PRO A 208 12.02 -1.76 1.18
CA PRO A 208 13.25 -2.55 1.35
C PRO A 208 14.14 -2.58 0.11
N ALA A 209 13.57 -2.57 -1.08
CA ALA A 209 14.32 -2.48 -2.32
C ALA A 209 15.13 -1.17 -2.43
N THR A 210 14.53 -0.04 -2.03
CA THR A 210 15.22 1.25 -1.96
C THR A 210 16.36 1.23 -0.93
N GLY A 211 16.09 0.69 0.26
CA GLY A 211 17.11 0.54 1.30
C GLY A 211 18.27 -0.35 0.85
N PHE A 212 17.97 -1.47 0.21
CA PHE A 212 18.97 -2.38 -0.35
C PHE A 212 19.86 -1.68 -1.38
N ASN A 213 19.28 -0.98 -2.36
CA ASN A 213 20.03 -0.28 -3.39
C ASN A 213 20.95 0.80 -2.83
N ARG A 214 20.46 1.57 -1.87
CA ARG A 214 21.27 2.60 -1.19
C ARG A 214 22.44 1.99 -0.40
N LEU A 215 22.22 0.83 0.21
CA LEU A 215 23.26 0.13 0.97
C LEU A 215 24.26 -0.59 0.06
N ALA A 216 23.77 -1.39 -0.92
CA ALA A 216 24.59 -2.28 -1.72
C ALA A 216 25.43 -1.53 -2.77
N PHE A 217 24.88 -0.45 -3.35
CA PHE A 217 25.54 0.30 -4.44
C PHE A 217 26.06 1.68 -4.00
N GLY A 218 25.89 2.04 -2.73
CA GLY A 218 26.48 3.24 -2.13
C GLY A 218 26.18 4.51 -2.95
N ASP A 219 27.21 5.27 -3.27
CA ASP A 219 27.08 6.59 -3.93
C ASP A 219 26.34 6.55 -5.27
N ARG A 220 26.29 5.40 -5.94
CA ARG A 220 25.55 5.27 -7.19
C ARG A 220 24.06 5.53 -7.02
N PHE A 221 23.44 4.98 -5.95
CA PHE A 221 22.00 5.06 -5.72
C PHE A 221 21.61 5.80 -4.42
N LYS A 222 22.53 6.55 -3.84
CA LYS A 222 22.25 7.40 -2.67
C LYS A 222 21.58 8.73 -3.01
N ALA A 223 21.50 9.13 -4.28
CA ALA A 223 20.77 10.31 -4.66
C ALA A 223 19.31 10.19 -4.24
N ILE A 224 18.78 11.23 -3.57
CA ILE A 224 17.42 11.26 -3.07
C ILE A 224 16.50 11.72 -4.19
N PHE A 225 15.44 10.96 -4.44
CA PHE A 225 14.44 11.29 -5.44
C PHE A 225 13.60 12.46 -4.96
N PRO A 226 13.55 13.58 -5.70
CA PRO A 226 12.83 14.76 -5.29
C PRO A 226 11.32 14.52 -5.29
N SER A 227 10.68 14.90 -4.19
CA SER A 227 9.22 14.86 -4.04
C SER A 227 8.52 16.01 -4.76
N HIS A 228 9.25 17.11 -5.08
CA HIS A 228 8.75 18.38 -5.58
C HIS A 228 7.80 19.09 -4.59
N ASP A 229 8.04 18.89 -3.29
CA ASP A 229 7.37 19.59 -2.21
C ASP A 229 5.84 19.41 -2.19
N PRO A 230 5.32 18.18 -2.09
CA PRO A 230 3.88 17.92 -1.98
C PRO A 230 3.33 18.40 -0.64
N VAL A 231 2.08 18.85 -0.62
CA VAL A 231 1.32 18.85 0.63
C VAL A 231 0.89 17.41 0.91
N TYR A 232 1.06 16.95 2.15
CA TYR A 232 0.60 15.64 2.56
C TYR A 232 0.00 15.67 3.96
N TYR A 233 -0.81 14.70 4.24
CA TYR A 233 -1.36 14.37 5.55
C TYR A 233 -1.02 12.93 5.89
N SER A 234 -0.51 12.69 7.09
CA SER A 234 -0.26 11.33 7.58
C SER A 234 -0.62 11.20 9.05
N ARG A 235 -0.98 9.97 9.45
CA ARG A 235 -1.25 9.63 10.85
C ARG A 235 -0.86 8.19 11.15
N VAL A 236 -0.42 7.97 12.38
CA VAL A 236 -0.28 6.65 13.02
C VAL A 236 -1.26 6.57 14.17
N ALA A 237 -2.09 5.55 14.23
CA ALA A 237 -3.07 5.36 15.29
C ALA A 237 -2.86 3.99 15.96
N LEU A 238 -2.81 3.97 17.29
CA LEU A 238 -2.67 2.78 18.11
C LEU A 238 -3.83 2.74 19.11
N GLY A 239 -4.58 1.63 19.16
CA GLY A 239 -5.76 1.61 20.00
C GLY A 239 -6.34 0.24 20.25
N ALA A 240 -7.44 0.24 20.98
CA ALA A 240 -8.25 -0.94 21.25
C ALA A 240 -9.57 -0.85 20.49
N VAL A 241 -9.99 -1.97 19.92
CA VAL A 241 -11.22 -2.09 19.16
C VAL A 241 -12.10 -3.20 19.71
N ALA A 242 -13.42 -2.98 19.64
CA ALA A 242 -14.45 -3.98 19.89
C ALA A 242 -15.15 -4.29 18.57
N THR A 243 -15.12 -5.55 18.18
CA THR A 243 -15.72 -6.03 16.93
C THR A 243 -16.92 -6.92 17.23
N THR A 244 -17.98 -6.74 16.44
CA THR A 244 -19.15 -7.62 16.41
C THR A 244 -19.34 -8.11 14.99
N GLN A 245 -19.45 -9.42 14.79
CA GLN A 245 -19.65 -10.03 13.47
C GLN A 245 -20.68 -11.17 13.54
N ASN A 246 -21.35 -11.42 12.41
CA ASN A 246 -22.09 -12.65 12.22
C ASN A 246 -21.24 -13.64 11.41
N GLU A 247 -21.11 -14.85 11.90
CA GLU A 247 -20.42 -15.93 11.21
C GLU A 247 -21.44 -16.82 10.48
N PRO A 248 -21.09 -17.39 9.33
CA PRO A 248 -21.96 -18.31 8.62
C PRO A 248 -22.36 -19.50 9.50
N GLY A 249 -23.66 -19.78 9.60
CA GLY A 249 -24.19 -20.87 10.42
C GLY A 249 -24.29 -20.59 11.94
N ALA A 250 -23.81 -19.44 12.43
CA ALA A 250 -23.95 -19.07 13.83
C ALA A 250 -25.30 -18.40 14.10
N SER A 251 -26.00 -18.86 15.15
CA SER A 251 -27.26 -18.24 15.62
C SER A 251 -27.06 -16.94 16.39
N THR A 252 -25.82 -16.64 16.80
CA THR A 252 -25.46 -15.48 17.62
C THR A 252 -24.30 -14.71 17.00
N ARG A 253 -24.26 -13.39 17.29
CA ARG A 253 -23.14 -12.55 16.90
C ARG A 253 -21.93 -12.85 17.76
N VAL A 254 -20.79 -13.06 17.11
CA VAL A 254 -19.49 -13.22 17.79
C VAL A 254 -18.92 -11.84 18.12
N LYS A 255 -18.33 -11.71 19.30
CA LYS A 255 -17.70 -10.48 19.79
C LYS A 255 -16.22 -10.72 20.05
N HIS A 256 -15.38 -9.81 19.56
CA HIS A 256 -13.92 -9.83 19.77
C HIS A 256 -13.42 -8.47 20.22
N ASN A 257 -12.40 -8.48 21.09
CA ASN A 257 -11.65 -7.28 21.45
C ASN A 257 -10.20 -7.48 20.98
N GLU A 258 -9.66 -6.47 20.32
CA GLU A 258 -8.34 -6.54 19.70
C GLU A 258 -7.57 -5.24 19.91
N ALA A 259 -6.24 -5.33 19.95
CA ALA A 259 -5.37 -4.17 19.73
C ALA A 259 -5.22 -3.96 18.22
N GLN A 260 -5.23 -2.70 17.79
CA GLN A 260 -5.09 -2.35 16.38
C GLN A 260 -4.09 -1.22 16.19
N ALA A 261 -3.29 -1.33 15.14
CA ALA A 261 -2.42 -0.29 14.63
C ALA A 261 -2.87 0.08 13.21
N ASP A 262 -2.95 1.38 12.91
CA ASP A 262 -3.34 1.90 11.60
C ASP A 262 -2.37 3.01 11.20
N PHE A 263 -1.86 2.94 10.00
CA PHE A 263 -1.12 4.02 9.34
C PHE A 263 -1.89 4.48 8.11
N SER A 264 -2.04 5.78 7.94
CA SER A 264 -2.61 6.34 6.72
C SER A 264 -1.86 7.58 6.27
N MET A 265 -1.77 7.75 4.95
CA MET A 265 -1.14 8.90 4.31
C MET A 265 -1.90 9.30 3.05
N GLU A 266 -2.08 10.60 2.86
CA GLU A 266 -2.48 11.22 1.59
C GLU A 266 -1.36 12.17 1.16
N TYR A 267 -0.80 11.92 0.00
CA TYR A 267 0.34 12.61 -0.57
C TYR A 267 -0.08 13.38 -1.82
N GLY A 268 0.46 14.59 -2.01
CA GLY A 268 0.14 15.41 -3.17
C GLY A 268 -1.27 16.00 -3.14
N LEU A 269 -1.75 16.42 -1.97
CA LEU A 269 -3.08 17.01 -1.80
C LEU A 269 -3.26 18.21 -2.76
N PRO A 270 -4.41 18.31 -3.47
CA PRO A 270 -4.62 19.31 -4.49
C PRO A 270 -4.77 20.73 -3.91
N GLY A 271 -4.30 21.70 -4.68
CA GLY A 271 -4.46 23.11 -4.37
C GLY A 271 -3.16 23.87 -4.05
N LYS A 272 -2.04 23.17 -3.83
CA LYS A 272 -0.77 23.85 -3.58
C LYS A 272 -0.29 24.60 -4.83
N PRO A 273 -0.06 25.93 -4.77
CA PRO A 273 0.50 26.66 -5.89
C PRO A 273 1.86 26.10 -6.33
N GLY A 274 2.05 25.90 -7.65
CA GLY A 274 3.28 25.41 -8.23
C GLY A 274 3.50 23.88 -8.17
N TYR A 275 2.70 23.13 -7.43
CA TYR A 275 2.73 21.67 -7.46
C TYR A 275 1.95 21.14 -8.68
N THR A 276 2.50 20.18 -9.40
CA THR A 276 1.92 19.65 -10.65
C THR A 276 1.80 18.13 -10.62
N TYR A 277 0.82 17.58 -11.35
CA TYR A 277 0.50 16.15 -11.42
C TYR A 277 0.93 15.56 -12.76
N LYS A 278 2.24 15.52 -13.02
CA LYS A 278 2.82 15.08 -14.30
C LYS A 278 3.27 13.63 -14.30
N ARG A 279 3.52 13.06 -13.12
CA ARG A 279 4.01 11.70 -12.97
C ARG A 279 2.97 10.85 -12.28
N PRO A 280 2.87 9.55 -12.60
CA PRO A 280 2.03 8.63 -11.85
C PRO A 280 2.32 8.74 -10.34
N PHE A 281 1.27 8.74 -9.53
CA PHE A 281 1.33 8.87 -8.08
C PHE A 281 1.85 10.22 -7.55
N ASP A 282 1.88 11.31 -8.35
CA ASP A 282 2.05 12.66 -7.79
C ASP A 282 0.90 13.03 -6.82
N TYR A 283 -0.25 12.34 -6.91
CA TYR A 283 -1.20 12.17 -5.83
C TYR A 283 -1.39 10.69 -5.54
N PHE A 284 -1.35 10.31 -4.25
CA PHE A 284 -1.81 8.99 -3.81
C PHE A 284 -2.34 9.03 -2.36
N ALA A 285 -3.19 8.05 -2.04
CA ALA A 285 -3.58 7.71 -0.68
C ALA A 285 -3.14 6.28 -0.38
N PHE A 286 -2.64 6.07 0.84
CA PHE A 286 -2.18 4.78 1.36
C PHE A 286 -2.75 4.55 2.75
N GLN A 287 -3.15 3.31 3.05
CA GLN A 287 -3.53 2.87 4.38
C GLN A 287 -3.06 1.45 4.63
N ALA A 288 -2.53 1.19 5.81
CA ALA A 288 -2.19 -0.13 6.31
C ALA A 288 -2.73 -0.30 7.73
N THR A 289 -3.42 -1.42 7.98
CA THR A 289 -4.00 -1.75 9.28
C THR A 289 -3.53 -3.13 9.70
N ALA A 290 -3.05 -3.26 10.94
CA ALA A 290 -2.70 -4.50 11.59
C ALA A 290 -3.50 -4.66 12.89
N SER A 291 -3.87 -5.89 13.26
CA SER A 291 -4.52 -6.19 14.53
C SER A 291 -3.83 -7.33 15.27
N SER A 292 -4.11 -7.46 16.56
CA SER A 292 -3.59 -8.57 17.36
C SER A 292 -4.11 -9.93 16.91
N ALA A 293 -5.24 -9.97 16.20
CA ALA A 293 -5.81 -11.19 15.64
C ALA A 293 -5.31 -11.48 14.22
N ASN A 294 -4.92 -10.42 13.45
CA ASN A 294 -4.45 -10.58 12.09
C ASN A 294 -3.31 -9.57 11.82
N GLY A 295 -2.09 -10.07 11.57
CA GLY A 295 -0.89 -9.26 11.41
C GLY A 295 -1.02 -8.18 10.34
N PHE A 296 -1.73 -8.45 9.22
CA PHE A 296 -2.19 -7.45 8.26
C PHE A 296 -3.66 -7.67 7.98
N GLU A 297 -4.49 -6.73 8.36
CA GLU A 297 -5.94 -6.77 8.13
C GLU A 297 -6.31 -6.07 6.83
N ASN A 298 -5.69 -4.91 6.58
CA ASN A 298 -5.93 -4.16 5.35
C ASN A 298 -4.63 -3.53 4.85
N ILE A 299 -4.44 -3.53 3.53
CA ILE A 299 -3.49 -2.67 2.81
C ILE A 299 -4.23 -2.12 1.61
N MET A 300 -4.27 -0.80 1.51
CA MET A 300 -5.01 -0.12 0.46
C MET A 300 -4.16 1.02 -0.07
N THR A 301 -4.01 1.08 -1.39
CA THR A 301 -3.35 2.20 -2.07
C THR A 301 -4.16 2.60 -3.30
N ARG A 302 -4.19 3.89 -3.58
CA ARG A 302 -4.74 4.45 -4.82
C ARG A 302 -3.92 5.67 -5.21
N GLY A 303 -3.55 5.78 -6.47
CA GLY A 303 -2.76 6.89 -6.97
C GLY A 303 -3.25 7.37 -8.33
N LEU A 304 -3.10 8.66 -8.60
CA LEU A 304 -3.35 9.25 -9.90
C LEU A 304 -2.30 8.75 -10.89
N LEU A 305 -2.71 8.07 -11.95
CA LEU A 305 -1.85 7.60 -13.02
C LEU A 305 -1.69 8.64 -14.11
N LEU A 306 -2.79 9.22 -14.54
CA LEU A 306 -2.88 10.24 -15.57
C LEU A 306 -3.97 11.23 -15.18
N GLY A 307 -3.69 12.51 -15.20
CA GLY A 307 -4.68 13.51 -14.84
C GLY A 307 -4.15 14.93 -14.88
N THR A 308 -5.00 15.84 -14.50
CA THR A 308 -4.68 17.27 -14.45
C THR A 308 -5.40 17.94 -13.28
N ASP A 309 -4.85 19.03 -12.82
CA ASP A 309 -5.47 19.93 -11.86
C ASP A 309 -6.51 20.82 -12.52
N TYR A 310 -7.46 21.27 -11.73
CA TYR A 310 -8.48 22.25 -12.13
C TYR A 310 -8.95 23.07 -10.94
N GLU A 311 -9.48 24.25 -11.26
CA GLU A 311 -10.02 25.20 -10.29
C GLU A 311 -11.47 25.53 -10.64
N ALA A 312 -12.33 25.64 -9.62
CA ALA A 312 -13.73 26.07 -9.77
C ALA A 312 -14.02 27.22 -8.78
N GLY A 313 -13.76 28.42 -9.25
CA GLY A 313 -13.83 29.63 -8.42
C GLY A 313 -12.68 29.70 -7.39
N PRO A 314 -12.73 30.68 -6.47
CA PRO A 314 -11.65 30.96 -5.53
C PRO A 314 -11.52 29.91 -4.40
N ILE A 315 -12.59 29.18 -4.11
CA ILE A 315 -12.71 28.30 -2.93
C ILE A 315 -12.52 26.82 -3.22
N TYR A 316 -12.44 26.41 -4.50
CA TYR A 316 -12.30 24.99 -4.87
C TYR A 316 -11.10 24.75 -5.77
N ARG A 317 -10.28 23.77 -5.41
CA ARG A 317 -9.22 23.22 -6.25
C ARG A 317 -9.24 21.71 -6.21
N GLY A 318 -8.99 21.08 -7.36
CA GLY A 318 -9.04 19.64 -7.51
C GLY A 318 -8.12 19.12 -8.60
N ILE A 319 -8.04 17.80 -8.63
CA ILE A 319 -7.44 17.00 -9.70
C ILE A 319 -8.47 15.99 -10.21
N TRP A 320 -8.46 15.73 -11.50
CA TRP A 320 -9.27 14.66 -12.06
C TRP A 320 -8.44 13.80 -13.00
N GLY A 321 -8.82 12.54 -13.19
CA GLY A 321 -8.11 11.67 -14.09
C GLY A 321 -8.35 10.19 -13.85
N LEU A 322 -7.40 9.39 -14.37
CA LEU A 322 -7.35 7.93 -14.20
C LEU A 322 -6.51 7.60 -12.97
N TYR A 323 -7.12 6.83 -12.07
CA TYR A 323 -6.48 6.33 -10.84
C TYR A 323 -6.24 4.82 -10.95
N GLY A 324 -5.08 4.36 -10.47
CA GLY A 324 -4.81 2.96 -10.20
C GLY A 324 -4.97 2.67 -8.72
N SER A 325 -5.55 1.53 -8.37
CA SER A 325 -5.72 1.13 -6.97
C SER A 325 -5.40 -0.34 -6.75
N TYR A 326 -4.90 -0.63 -5.56
CA TYR A 326 -4.81 -1.97 -4.99
C TYR A 326 -5.39 -1.93 -3.59
N ASP A 327 -6.39 -2.76 -3.35
CA ASP A 327 -7.05 -2.95 -2.07
C ASP A 327 -6.91 -4.43 -1.65
N TYR A 328 -6.31 -4.68 -0.48
CA TYR A 328 -6.34 -5.93 0.25
C TYR A 328 -7.09 -5.71 1.54
N ILE A 329 -8.25 -6.33 1.71
CA ILE A 329 -9.13 -6.21 2.87
C ILE A 329 -9.47 -7.63 3.31
N ALA A 330 -8.91 -8.07 4.43
CA ALA A 330 -9.06 -9.43 4.93
C ALA A 330 -9.44 -9.43 6.42
N PRO A 331 -10.62 -8.89 6.78
CA PRO A 331 -11.17 -9.08 8.10
C PRO A 331 -11.51 -10.57 8.32
N GLN A 332 -11.67 -10.99 9.56
CA GLN A 332 -11.82 -12.40 9.92
C GLN A 332 -13.05 -13.09 9.30
N VAL A 333 -14.08 -12.33 8.90
CA VAL A 333 -15.37 -12.88 8.47
C VAL A 333 -15.51 -13.07 6.95
N PHE A 334 -14.83 -12.25 6.17
CA PHE A 334 -14.72 -12.36 4.71
C PHE A 334 -13.45 -11.64 4.23
N ARG A 335 -13.09 -11.81 2.98
CA ARG A 335 -11.90 -11.19 2.39
C ARG A 335 -12.16 -10.77 0.95
N ILE A 336 -11.56 -9.65 0.57
CA ILE A 336 -11.54 -9.15 -0.79
C ILE A 336 -10.18 -8.52 -1.09
N SER A 337 -9.68 -8.78 -2.27
CA SER A 337 -8.59 -8.00 -2.87
C SER A 337 -9.00 -7.56 -4.26
N SER A 338 -8.75 -6.30 -4.59
CA SER A 338 -9.08 -5.72 -5.90
C SER A 338 -7.92 -4.91 -6.44
N THR A 339 -7.57 -5.16 -7.70
CA THR A 339 -6.65 -4.33 -8.48
C THR A 339 -7.46 -3.67 -9.59
N ALA A 340 -7.54 -2.33 -9.60
CA ALA A 340 -8.48 -1.64 -10.45
C ALA A 340 -7.95 -0.34 -11.06
N LEU A 341 -8.60 0.04 -12.16
CA LEU A 341 -8.52 1.36 -12.77
C LEU A 341 -9.85 2.09 -12.59
N SER A 342 -9.79 3.34 -12.16
CA SER A 342 -10.97 4.16 -11.86
C SER A 342 -10.81 5.57 -12.42
N LEU A 343 -11.88 6.15 -12.90
CA LEU A 343 -11.98 7.56 -13.24
C LEU A 343 -12.58 8.32 -12.07
N GLY A 344 -12.11 9.54 -11.84
CA GLY A 344 -12.69 10.38 -10.80
C GLY A 344 -11.89 11.61 -10.45
N THR A 345 -12.20 12.16 -9.30
CA THR A 345 -11.66 13.44 -8.85
C THR A 345 -11.32 13.42 -7.37
N THR A 346 -10.30 14.18 -7.02
CA THR A 346 -9.95 14.54 -5.63
C THR A 346 -9.83 16.05 -5.53
N GLY A 347 -10.42 16.66 -4.51
CA GLY A 347 -10.39 18.11 -4.38
C GLY A 347 -10.59 18.59 -2.96
N GLN A 348 -10.42 19.90 -2.78
CA GLN A 348 -10.66 20.60 -1.55
C GLN A 348 -11.52 21.85 -1.78
N TRP A 349 -12.53 22.02 -0.92
CA TRP A 349 -13.34 23.24 -0.78
C TRP A 349 -13.01 23.95 0.51
N TRP A 350 -12.83 25.24 0.43
CA TRP A 350 -12.88 26.11 1.59
C TRP A 350 -14.33 26.57 1.83
N LEU A 351 -14.98 26.00 2.86
CA LEU A 351 -16.34 26.35 3.23
C LEU A 351 -16.39 27.64 4.06
N SER A 352 -15.31 27.93 4.78
CA SER A 352 -15.05 29.19 5.50
C SER A 352 -13.54 29.35 5.69
N ASP A 353 -13.11 30.42 6.36
CA ASP A 353 -11.70 30.67 6.66
C ASP A 353 -11.06 29.61 7.55
N THR A 354 -11.85 28.82 8.27
CA THR A 354 -11.38 27.80 9.20
C THR A 354 -11.93 26.40 8.91
N ILE A 355 -12.83 26.26 7.90
CA ILE A 355 -13.45 24.97 7.60
C ILE A 355 -13.12 24.59 6.16
N ALA A 356 -12.44 23.45 6.00
CA ALA A 356 -12.14 22.84 4.71
C ALA A 356 -12.84 21.48 4.57
N LEU A 357 -13.34 21.17 3.38
CA LEU A 357 -13.84 19.87 2.99
C LEU A 357 -12.93 19.30 1.91
N GLN A 358 -12.25 18.21 2.19
CA GLN A 358 -11.53 17.41 1.19
C GLN A 358 -12.40 16.23 0.75
N GLY A 359 -12.37 15.90 -0.52
CA GLY A 359 -13.17 14.81 -1.06
C GLY A 359 -12.53 14.10 -2.25
N THR A 360 -12.76 12.80 -2.33
CA THR A 360 -12.40 11.95 -3.47
C THR A 360 -13.63 11.16 -3.89
N GLY A 361 -13.94 11.16 -5.19
CA GLY A 361 -14.97 10.33 -5.78
C GLY A 361 -14.38 9.54 -6.96
N LEU A 362 -14.42 8.20 -6.91
CA LEU A 362 -13.89 7.32 -7.94
C LEU A 362 -14.94 6.29 -8.33
N PHE A 363 -14.99 5.98 -9.63
CA PHE A 363 -15.76 4.88 -10.19
C PHE A 363 -14.92 4.16 -11.25
N GLY A 364 -14.93 2.83 -11.23
CA GLY A 364 -14.10 2.05 -12.14
C GLY A 364 -14.38 0.57 -12.09
N ALA A 365 -13.45 -0.20 -12.63
CA ALA A 365 -13.51 -1.65 -12.62
C ALA A 365 -12.13 -2.25 -12.39
N GLY A 366 -12.11 -3.43 -11.79
CA GLY A 366 -10.89 -4.17 -11.49
C GLY A 366 -11.05 -5.66 -11.66
N TYR A 367 -9.98 -6.36 -11.34
CA TYR A 367 -9.93 -7.79 -11.14
C TYR A 367 -9.84 -8.06 -9.65
N ALA A 368 -10.77 -8.83 -9.11
CA ALA A 368 -10.87 -9.05 -7.68
C ALA A 368 -10.93 -10.53 -7.33
N GLY A 369 -10.29 -10.90 -6.20
CA GLY A 369 -10.46 -12.16 -5.50
C GLY A 369 -11.34 -11.97 -4.27
N VAL A 370 -12.36 -12.82 -4.09
CA VAL A 370 -13.31 -12.74 -2.96
C VAL A 370 -13.51 -14.10 -2.32
N GLY A 371 -13.48 -14.18 -1.00
CA GLY A 371 -13.76 -15.39 -0.19
C GLY A 371 -14.37 -15.02 1.18
N THR A 372 -14.84 -15.97 1.97
CA THR A 372 -14.88 -17.42 1.70
C THR A 372 -16.19 -17.83 1.05
N LEU A 373 -16.21 -18.90 0.28
CA LEU A 373 -17.42 -19.44 -0.34
C LEU A 373 -18.07 -20.52 0.52
N HIS A 374 -17.31 -21.57 0.85
CA HIS A 374 -17.81 -22.78 1.50
C HIS A 374 -17.38 -22.93 2.96
N GLY A 375 -16.42 -22.11 3.43
CA GLY A 375 -15.90 -22.27 4.78
C GLY A 375 -14.72 -21.39 5.13
N THR A 376 -13.76 -21.94 5.88
CA THR A 376 -12.62 -21.20 6.44
C THR A 376 -11.30 -21.47 5.71
N SER A 377 -11.29 -22.27 4.65
CA SER A 377 -10.09 -22.60 3.90
C SER A 377 -9.50 -21.33 3.22
N ASP A 378 -8.19 -21.19 3.25
CA ASP A 378 -7.48 -20.09 2.60
C ASP A 378 -7.53 -20.16 1.08
N THR A 379 -7.85 -21.32 0.51
CA THR A 379 -8.04 -21.54 -0.93
C THR A 379 -9.50 -21.41 -1.38
N ASP A 380 -10.42 -21.17 -0.41
CA ASP A 380 -11.85 -21.06 -0.69
C ASP A 380 -12.24 -19.62 -1.07
N TYR A 381 -11.96 -19.23 -2.31
CA TYR A 381 -12.30 -17.93 -2.88
C TYR A 381 -12.44 -18.03 -4.40
N HIS A 382 -12.97 -17.00 -5.03
CA HIS A 382 -13.10 -16.90 -6.48
C HIS A 382 -12.60 -15.58 -7.02
N TYR A 383 -12.29 -15.57 -8.30
CA TYR A 383 -11.94 -14.36 -9.04
C TYR A 383 -13.10 -13.85 -9.88
N GLY A 384 -13.17 -12.52 -10.05
CA GLY A 384 -14.15 -11.89 -10.89
C GLY A 384 -13.76 -10.50 -11.37
N VAL A 385 -14.50 -10.02 -12.39
CA VAL A 385 -14.47 -8.60 -12.75
C VAL A 385 -15.28 -7.84 -11.71
N ALA A 386 -14.71 -6.75 -11.21
CA ALA A 386 -15.25 -5.98 -10.10
C ALA A 386 -15.48 -4.51 -10.47
N PRO A 387 -16.66 -4.14 -11.02
CA PRO A 387 -17.10 -2.76 -10.93
C PRO A 387 -17.05 -2.29 -9.48
N GLN A 388 -16.49 -1.09 -9.25
CA GLN A 388 -16.30 -0.56 -7.92
C GLN A 388 -16.44 0.95 -7.85
N ALA A 389 -16.82 1.44 -6.67
CA ALA A 389 -16.94 2.84 -6.37
C ALA A 389 -16.29 3.17 -5.02
N LEU A 390 -15.77 4.39 -4.92
CA LEU A 390 -15.21 4.95 -3.69
C LEU A 390 -15.63 6.41 -3.54
N VAL A 391 -16.06 6.74 -2.32
CA VAL A 391 -16.23 8.12 -1.87
C VAL A 391 -15.47 8.29 -0.57
N SER A 392 -14.59 9.28 -0.51
CA SER A 392 -13.83 9.65 0.70
C SER A 392 -14.03 11.11 0.98
N LEU A 393 -14.38 11.46 2.20
CA LEU A 393 -14.60 12.84 2.66
C LEU A 393 -13.82 13.06 3.95
N ARG A 394 -13.18 14.23 4.06
CA ARG A 394 -12.58 14.74 5.30
C ARG A 394 -13.05 16.16 5.53
N LEU A 395 -13.82 16.37 6.56
CA LEU A 395 -14.23 17.70 7.03
C LEU A 395 -13.27 18.15 8.14
N ILE A 396 -12.61 19.28 7.93
CA ILE A 396 -11.55 19.81 8.79
C ILE A 396 -12.07 21.09 9.44
N PHE A 397 -12.04 21.15 10.78
CA PHE A 397 -12.42 22.32 11.58
C PHE A 397 -11.16 22.93 12.20
N GLY A 398 -10.58 23.88 11.49
CA GLY A 398 -9.32 24.51 11.85
C GLY A 398 -8.22 23.46 12.04
N ASP A 399 -7.50 23.62 13.15
CA ASP A 399 -6.40 22.71 13.53
C ASP A 399 -6.80 21.75 14.68
N LYS A 400 -8.08 21.67 15.06
CA LYS A 400 -8.53 20.94 16.26
C LYS A 400 -9.25 19.64 15.98
N VAL A 401 -10.09 19.61 14.94
CA VAL A 401 -10.98 18.47 14.70
C VAL A 401 -10.97 18.08 13.23
N SER A 402 -10.94 16.78 12.94
CA SER A 402 -11.30 16.24 11.63
C SER A 402 -12.38 15.15 11.77
N LEU A 403 -13.30 15.14 10.81
CA LEU A 403 -14.26 14.08 10.60
C LEU A 403 -13.97 13.44 9.23
N ASP A 404 -13.54 12.21 9.25
CA ASP A 404 -13.26 11.39 8.07
C ASP A 404 -14.42 10.42 7.82
N ALA A 405 -14.82 10.23 6.55
CA ALA A 405 -15.78 9.22 6.15
C ALA A 405 -15.36 8.63 4.80
N VAL A 406 -15.24 7.31 4.72
CA VAL A 406 -14.89 6.60 3.49
C VAL A 406 -15.92 5.51 3.23
N GLY A 407 -16.56 5.55 2.07
CA GLY A 407 -17.45 4.50 1.57
C GLY A 407 -16.80 3.79 0.38
N ARG A 408 -16.90 2.46 0.33
CA ARG A 408 -16.43 1.63 -0.78
C ARG A 408 -17.48 0.58 -1.11
N GLU A 409 -17.63 0.31 -2.39
CA GLU A 409 -18.46 -0.77 -2.89
C GLU A 409 -17.72 -1.54 -3.97
N TYR A 410 -17.81 -2.87 -3.90
CA TYR A 410 -17.27 -3.81 -4.88
C TYR A 410 -18.37 -4.77 -5.28
N PHE A 411 -18.72 -4.81 -6.56
CA PHE A 411 -19.58 -5.82 -7.13
C PHE A 411 -18.74 -6.79 -7.94
N VAL A 412 -18.60 -8.03 -7.47
CA VAL A 412 -17.71 -9.02 -8.08
C VAL A 412 -18.53 -10.11 -8.71
N SER A 413 -18.53 -10.18 -10.05
CA SER A 413 -19.15 -11.26 -10.79
C SER A 413 -18.14 -12.36 -11.06
N ARG A 414 -18.51 -13.61 -10.74
CA ARG A 414 -17.65 -14.78 -10.94
C ARG A 414 -17.36 -14.98 -12.43
N LEU A 415 -16.10 -15.16 -12.79
CA LEU A 415 -15.70 -15.47 -14.16
C LEU A 415 -16.16 -16.89 -14.53
N ALA A 416 -16.66 -17.05 -15.74
CA ALA A 416 -17.42 -18.20 -16.24
C ALA A 416 -16.69 -19.56 -16.34
N SER A 417 -15.48 -19.70 -15.84
CA SER A 417 -14.74 -20.99 -15.81
C SER A 417 -15.20 -21.91 -14.67
N ALA A 418 -16.07 -21.44 -13.79
CA ALA A 418 -16.52 -22.18 -12.64
C ALA A 418 -17.90 -22.79 -12.86
N SER A 419 -18.12 -23.97 -12.33
CA SER A 419 -19.35 -24.76 -12.41
C SER A 419 -20.63 -24.05 -11.91
N THR A 420 -20.49 -22.87 -11.30
CA THR A 420 -21.59 -22.16 -10.66
C THR A 420 -21.54 -20.66 -10.93
N ALA A 421 -22.58 -20.11 -11.55
CA ALA A 421 -22.76 -18.67 -11.71
C ALA A 421 -23.08 -18.02 -10.36
N GLY A 422 -22.55 -16.81 -10.11
CA GLY A 422 -22.82 -16.09 -8.89
C GLY A 422 -22.12 -14.72 -8.83
N HIS A 423 -22.41 -13.97 -7.78
CA HIS A 423 -21.80 -12.67 -7.55
C HIS A 423 -21.70 -12.37 -6.06
N ASP A 424 -20.77 -11.47 -5.73
CA ASP A 424 -20.63 -10.85 -4.42
C ASP A 424 -20.87 -9.34 -4.53
N ASN A 425 -21.55 -8.77 -3.55
CA ASN A 425 -21.59 -7.33 -3.33
C ASN A 425 -21.02 -7.05 -1.93
N ILE A 426 -19.93 -6.28 -1.87
CA ILE A 426 -19.25 -5.90 -0.64
C ILE A 426 -19.30 -4.40 -0.48
N VAL A 427 -19.92 -3.94 0.61
CA VAL A 427 -19.95 -2.53 1.01
C VAL A 427 -19.17 -2.35 2.30
N ARG A 428 -18.33 -1.33 2.34
CA ARG A 428 -17.55 -0.94 3.53
C ARG A 428 -17.67 0.55 3.77
N ALA A 429 -17.98 0.91 5.01
CA ALA A 429 -17.96 2.29 5.51
C ALA A 429 -16.95 2.38 6.65
N ASP A 430 -16.11 3.41 6.63
CA ASP A 430 -15.10 3.70 7.65
C ASP A 430 -15.25 5.17 8.04
N THR A 431 -15.49 5.45 9.31
CA THR A 431 -15.65 6.81 9.83
C THR A 431 -14.73 7.02 11.01
N ALA A 432 -14.10 8.18 11.10
CA ALA A 432 -13.24 8.55 12.21
C ALA A 432 -13.44 10.01 12.60
N LEU A 433 -13.64 10.26 13.88
CA LEU A 433 -13.59 11.59 14.48
C LEU A 433 -12.27 11.69 15.23
N THR A 434 -11.43 12.67 14.83
CA THR A 434 -10.12 12.89 15.45
C THR A 434 -10.10 14.25 16.10
N PHE A 435 -9.72 14.30 17.37
CA PHE A 435 -9.56 15.51 18.16
C PHE A 435 -8.08 15.68 18.54
N ARG A 436 -7.45 16.77 18.06
CA ARG A 436 -6.06 17.13 18.38
C ARG A 436 -5.99 17.76 19.77
N ILE A 437 -5.23 17.14 20.67
CA ILE A 437 -5.07 17.57 22.05
C ILE A 437 -3.94 18.61 22.14
N HIS A 438 -2.75 18.23 21.65
CA HIS A 438 -1.56 19.07 21.75
C HIS A 438 -0.58 18.73 20.63
N ARG A 439 -0.10 19.73 19.89
CA ARG A 439 0.83 19.55 18.77
C ARG A 439 0.32 18.43 17.82
N GLN A 440 1.09 17.37 17.64
CA GLN A 440 0.78 16.20 16.80
C GLN A 440 -0.03 15.12 17.52
N HIS A 441 -0.31 15.29 18.83
CA HIS A 441 -1.00 14.28 19.63
C HIS A 441 -2.51 14.47 19.57
N ALA A 442 -3.22 13.42 19.25
CA ALA A 442 -4.68 13.38 19.08
C ALA A 442 -5.29 12.11 19.70
N ILE A 443 -6.59 12.15 19.90
CA ILE A 443 -7.42 10.96 20.16
C ILE A 443 -8.41 10.81 19.01
N SER A 444 -8.61 9.58 18.55
CA SER A 444 -9.58 9.27 17.51
C SER A 444 -10.59 8.23 18.00
N LEU A 445 -11.86 8.47 17.67
CA LEU A 445 -12.93 7.47 17.72
C LEU A 445 -13.19 7.02 16.30
N ARG A 446 -13.12 5.72 16.04
CA ARG A 446 -13.33 5.14 14.71
C ARG A 446 -14.42 4.08 14.73
N TYR A 447 -15.24 4.07 13.69
CA TYR A 447 -16.22 3.02 13.43
C TYR A 447 -16.08 2.51 12.01
N VAL A 448 -15.90 1.21 11.86
CA VAL A 448 -15.83 0.51 10.58
C VAL A 448 -16.97 -0.47 10.48
N TRP A 449 -17.76 -0.35 9.44
CA TRP A 449 -18.82 -1.30 9.11
C TRP A 449 -18.55 -1.91 7.74
N SER A 450 -18.77 -3.23 7.64
CA SER A 450 -18.63 -3.95 6.38
C SER A 450 -19.76 -4.96 6.24
N ARG A 451 -20.27 -5.10 5.02
CA ARG A 451 -21.28 -6.10 4.67
C ARG A 451 -20.89 -6.77 3.36
N ARG A 452 -20.99 -8.07 3.34
CA ARG A 452 -20.91 -8.91 2.16
C ARG A 452 -22.26 -9.58 1.93
N ASN A 453 -22.83 -9.44 0.74
CA ASN A 453 -23.94 -10.21 0.23
C ASN A 453 -23.46 -10.98 -0.98
N ALA A 454 -23.56 -12.30 -0.93
CA ALA A 454 -23.21 -13.17 -2.05
C ALA A 454 -24.43 -13.99 -2.46
N SER A 455 -24.59 -14.25 -3.74
CA SER A 455 -25.63 -15.12 -4.29
C SER A 455 -25.01 -16.06 -5.31
N PHE A 456 -25.09 -17.36 -5.06
CA PHE A 456 -24.55 -18.42 -5.91
C PHE A 456 -25.62 -19.50 -6.14
N ALA A 457 -25.67 -20.03 -7.37
CA ALA A 457 -26.69 -21.00 -7.75
C ALA A 457 -26.62 -22.32 -6.96
N ASP A 458 -25.42 -22.71 -6.50
CA ASP A 458 -25.16 -23.94 -5.73
C ASP A 458 -25.16 -23.73 -4.20
N LEU A 459 -24.80 -22.52 -3.75
CA LEU A 459 -24.62 -22.20 -2.32
C LEU A 459 -25.78 -21.36 -1.76
N GLY A 460 -26.63 -20.82 -2.63
CA GLY A 460 -27.69 -19.88 -2.26
C GLY A 460 -27.17 -18.51 -1.82
N ASP A 461 -27.90 -17.84 -0.97
CA ASP A 461 -27.60 -16.48 -0.52
C ASP A 461 -26.81 -16.50 0.78
N ILE A 462 -25.69 -15.77 0.80
CA ILE A 462 -24.82 -15.60 1.96
C ILE A 462 -24.81 -14.12 2.35
N SER A 463 -25.07 -13.83 3.62
CA SER A 463 -24.94 -12.46 4.14
C SER A 463 -24.04 -12.45 5.38
N GLN A 464 -23.01 -11.62 5.33
CA GLN A 464 -22.00 -11.46 6.40
C GLN A 464 -21.87 -9.99 6.75
N THR A 465 -21.83 -9.68 8.04
CA THR A 465 -21.66 -8.30 8.52
C THR A 465 -20.59 -8.25 9.61
N ARG A 466 -19.83 -7.17 9.62
CA ARG A 466 -18.87 -6.84 10.70
C ARG A 466 -18.97 -5.36 11.03
N GLY A 467 -19.07 -5.06 12.33
CA GLY A 467 -18.98 -3.72 12.87
C GLY A 467 -17.84 -3.66 13.88
N THR A 468 -16.94 -2.70 13.76
CA THR A 468 -15.80 -2.50 14.66
C THR A 468 -15.79 -1.06 15.12
N ILE A 469 -15.81 -0.85 16.44
CA ILE A 469 -15.65 0.47 17.06
C ILE A 469 -14.36 0.48 17.85
N GLY A 470 -13.61 1.57 17.80
CA GLY A 470 -12.32 1.68 18.50
C GLY A 470 -11.97 3.08 18.94
N VAL A 471 -11.17 3.14 20.00
CA VAL A 471 -10.56 4.37 20.50
C VAL A 471 -9.06 4.26 20.32
N PHE A 472 -8.47 5.32 19.77
CA PHE A 472 -7.07 5.34 19.37
C PHE A 472 -6.36 6.57 19.92
N TYR A 473 -5.16 6.36 20.44
CA TYR A 473 -4.15 7.39 20.43
C TYR A 473 -3.67 7.57 19.00
N THR A 474 -3.67 8.81 18.52
CA THR A 474 -3.30 9.14 17.14
C THR A 474 -2.17 10.16 17.13
N TYR A 475 -1.11 9.85 16.40
CA TYR A 475 0.00 10.75 16.14
C TYR A 475 -0.11 11.27 14.71
N LEU A 476 -0.22 12.59 14.56
CA LEU A 476 -0.35 13.28 13.27
C LEU A 476 1.05 13.60 12.72
N GLY A 477 1.27 13.44 11.42
CA GLY A 477 2.53 13.81 10.77
C GLY A 477 2.80 15.32 10.76
N HIS A 478 1.75 16.13 10.95
CA HIS A 478 1.79 17.60 11.08
C HIS A 478 0.84 18.06 12.18
N GLU A 479 1.01 19.31 12.63
CA GLU A 479 0.09 19.93 13.59
C GLU A 479 -1.27 20.33 12.98
N THR A 480 -1.54 19.92 11.75
CA THR A 480 -2.77 20.16 10.99
C THR A 480 -3.35 18.88 10.42
N PHE A 481 -4.58 18.96 9.90
CA PHE A 481 -5.25 17.82 9.24
C PHE A 481 -5.09 17.82 7.70
N GLY A 482 -4.06 18.52 7.19
CA GLY A 482 -3.72 18.52 5.78
C GLY A 482 -4.55 19.45 4.90
N ALA A 483 -5.25 20.44 5.47
CA ALA A 483 -5.86 21.48 4.68
C ALA A 483 -4.80 22.27 3.89
N VAL A 484 -5.01 22.42 2.60
CA VAL A 484 -4.08 23.11 1.69
C VAL A 484 -4.46 24.57 1.60
N GLU A 485 -3.50 25.46 1.87
CA GLU A 485 -3.69 26.90 1.79
C GLU A 485 -3.29 27.42 0.40
N TRP A 486 -4.18 28.22 -0.21
CA TRP A 486 -3.91 28.91 -1.48
C TRP A 486 -4.53 30.29 -1.56
N ARG A 487 -5.18 30.75 -0.48
CA ARG A 487 -5.91 32.02 -0.38
C ARG A 487 -5.02 33.12 0.17
#